data_f39e53167757432179ab42203f7b0e0a
#
_entry.id   f39e53167757432179ab42203f7b0e0a
#
_cell.length_a   1.000
_cell.length_b   1.000
_cell.length_c   1.000
_cell.angle_alpha   90.00
_cell.angle_beta   90.00
_cell.angle_gamma   90.00
#
_symmetry.space_group_name_H-M   'P 1'
#
loop_
_entity.id
_entity.type
_entity.pdbx_description
1 polymer ?
#
loop_
_entity_poly.entity_id
_entity_poly.type
_entity_poly.pdbx_seq_one_letter_code
_entity_poly.pdbx_strand_id
1 'polypeptide(L)'
;YGVTTVYLQAFSDPDGDGVADALYFPNKYLPVRDDIFGRIAWQLQTRAGVQVYAWMPVLAFDLRKGVKEAEYVIDRRTDKPSTKAYLRLSPYNKQNVEIIKSIYNDLSFYAKFNGILFHDDAFLTDFEGAEGDNAEGMVSPQAKQKTQDLIQLTHQLTDALKPYFLRGSYSLKTARNLYASVITNQNAEEWLAQNLKTLTDNYDTTAIMAMPYMENEQPISQEEAYQ
;
A
#
# COMPACT_ATOMS: atom_id res chain seq x y z
N TYR A 1 13.22 17.84 18.56
CA TYR A 1 11.95 17.09 18.68
C TYR A 1 12.12 15.57 18.66
N GLY A 2 13.35 15.04 18.49
CA GLY A 2 13.62 13.59 18.56
C GLY A 2 13.03 12.76 17.42
N VAL A 3 12.67 13.36 16.28
CA VAL A 3 12.22 12.62 15.08
C VAL A 3 13.39 11.83 14.54
N THR A 4 13.22 10.52 14.41
CA THR A 4 14.25 9.60 13.90
C THR A 4 13.89 8.99 12.55
N THR A 5 12.61 8.99 12.19
CA THR A 5 12.09 8.39 10.96
C THR A 5 11.03 9.29 10.33
N VAL A 6 11.08 9.39 9.01
CA VAL A 6 10.08 10.12 8.19
C VAL A 6 9.53 9.16 7.14
N TYR A 7 8.21 9.09 7.05
CA TYR A 7 7.50 8.45 5.94
C TYR A 7 7.19 9.52 4.91
N LEU A 8 7.93 9.52 3.81
CA LEU A 8 7.87 10.54 2.77
C LEU A 8 7.01 10.03 1.60
N GLN A 9 5.90 10.70 1.35
CA GLN A 9 5.01 10.36 0.23
C GLN A 9 5.75 10.56 -1.11
N ALA A 10 5.78 9.52 -1.93
CA ALA A 10 6.47 9.51 -3.22
C ALA A 10 5.53 9.68 -4.42
N PHE A 11 4.23 9.87 -4.18
CA PHE A 11 3.18 10.02 -5.19
C PHE A 11 2.35 11.29 -4.95
N SER A 12 1.68 11.75 -5.99
CA SER A 12 0.75 12.89 -5.98
C SER A 12 -0.68 12.38 -6.11
N ASP A 13 -1.50 12.85 -5.20
CA ASP A 13 -2.95 12.61 -5.13
C ASP A 13 -3.61 13.99 -4.87
N PRO A 14 -3.86 14.77 -5.95
CA PRO A 14 -4.31 16.15 -5.80
C PRO A 14 -5.80 16.28 -5.48
N ASP A 15 -6.61 15.29 -5.76
CA ASP A 15 -8.04 15.25 -5.47
C ASP A 15 -8.39 14.51 -4.17
N GLY A 16 -7.39 13.87 -3.55
CA GLY A 16 -7.54 13.27 -2.22
C GLY A 16 -8.32 11.96 -2.23
N ASP A 17 -8.37 11.26 -3.37
CA ASP A 17 -9.07 9.98 -3.49
C ASP A 17 -8.20 8.77 -3.10
N GLY A 18 -6.95 9.01 -2.68
CA GLY A 18 -6.00 8.00 -2.24
C GLY A 18 -5.32 7.24 -3.39
N VAL A 19 -5.54 7.65 -4.64
CA VAL A 19 -4.96 7.03 -5.83
C VAL A 19 -3.78 7.88 -6.34
N ALA A 20 -2.72 7.25 -6.78
CA ALA A 20 -1.59 7.96 -7.37
C ALA A 20 -1.91 8.39 -8.82
N ASP A 21 -2.10 9.69 -9.04
CA ASP A 21 -2.24 10.30 -10.36
C ASP A 21 -0.91 10.60 -11.05
N ALA A 22 0.11 10.86 -10.24
CA ALA A 22 1.45 11.19 -10.69
C ALA A 22 2.47 10.80 -9.62
N LEU A 23 3.75 10.78 -9.97
CA LEU A 23 4.83 10.44 -9.05
C LEU A 23 5.79 11.62 -8.87
N TYR A 24 6.55 11.62 -7.75
CA TYR A 24 7.60 12.59 -7.46
C TYR A 24 9.00 12.08 -7.85
N PHE A 25 9.06 11.14 -8.79
CA PHE A 25 10.29 10.60 -9.36
C PHE A 25 10.05 10.16 -10.82
N PRO A 26 11.08 10.10 -11.68
CA PRO A 26 10.94 9.63 -13.05
C PRO A 26 10.49 8.18 -13.13
N ASN A 27 9.53 7.91 -14.00
CA ASN A 27 9.00 6.57 -14.25
C ASN A 27 8.40 6.48 -15.66
N LYS A 28 8.00 5.28 -16.10
CA LYS A 28 7.52 5.03 -17.47
C LYS A 28 6.01 5.14 -17.65
N TYR A 29 5.21 5.09 -16.58
CA TYR A 29 3.77 4.80 -16.68
C TYR A 29 2.87 5.93 -16.20
N LEU A 30 3.33 6.74 -15.27
CA LEU A 30 2.58 7.84 -14.70
C LEU A 30 3.25 9.17 -14.98
N PRO A 31 2.49 10.28 -15.02
CA PRO A 31 3.08 11.60 -15.07
C PRO A 31 4.08 11.81 -13.91
N VAL A 32 5.14 12.57 -14.17
CA VAL A 32 6.02 13.07 -13.11
C VAL A 32 5.50 14.44 -12.69
N ARG A 33 5.01 14.55 -11.46
CA ARG A 33 4.53 15.84 -10.92
C ARG A 33 5.67 16.80 -10.74
N ASP A 34 6.73 16.31 -10.10
CA ASP A 34 8.02 16.95 -9.88
C ASP A 34 9.06 15.88 -9.55
N ASP A 35 10.30 16.03 -10.01
CA ASP A 35 11.40 15.12 -9.66
C ASP A 35 12.11 15.59 -8.38
N ILE A 36 11.40 15.50 -7.25
CA ILE A 36 11.87 16.04 -5.96
C ILE A 36 12.07 14.97 -4.88
N PHE A 37 11.48 13.79 -5.00
CA PHE A 37 11.53 12.77 -3.95
C PHE A 37 12.98 12.42 -3.57
N GLY A 38 13.83 12.11 -4.54
CA GLY A 38 15.21 11.75 -4.29
C GLY A 38 16.02 12.87 -3.61
N ARG A 39 15.76 14.13 -3.99
CA ARG A 39 16.42 15.30 -3.38
C ARG A 39 15.98 15.49 -1.93
N ILE A 40 14.68 15.41 -1.65
CA ILE A 40 14.17 15.57 -0.28
C ILE A 40 14.65 14.43 0.60
N ALA A 41 14.57 13.19 0.13
CA ALA A 41 15.04 12.02 0.87
C ALA A 41 16.55 12.16 1.21
N TRP A 42 17.36 12.58 0.26
CA TRP A 42 18.80 12.81 0.49
C TRP A 42 19.05 13.91 1.53
N GLN A 43 18.33 15.04 1.46
CA GLN A 43 18.48 16.13 2.43
C GLN A 43 18.08 15.71 3.84
N LEU A 44 16.96 14.98 3.98
CA LEU A 44 16.51 14.48 5.27
C LEU A 44 17.53 13.52 5.89
N GLN A 45 18.08 12.60 5.10
CA GLN A 45 19.09 11.66 5.58
C GLN A 45 20.42 12.34 5.95
N THR A 46 20.90 13.25 5.11
CA THR A 46 22.25 13.82 5.27
C THR A 46 22.31 15.04 6.17
N ARG A 47 21.25 15.86 6.22
CA ARG A 47 21.23 17.11 7.01
C ARG A 47 20.48 16.96 8.33
N ALA A 48 19.39 16.20 8.34
CA ALA A 48 18.61 15.97 9.55
C ALA A 48 18.98 14.67 10.27
N GLY A 49 19.72 13.77 9.63
CA GLY A 49 20.15 12.49 10.22
C GLY A 49 18.98 11.53 10.49
N VAL A 50 17.86 11.67 9.76
CA VAL A 50 16.68 10.83 9.95
C VAL A 50 16.63 9.71 8.93
N GLN A 51 16.00 8.60 9.28
CA GLN A 51 15.67 7.55 8.33
C GLN A 51 14.49 7.99 7.46
N VAL A 52 14.55 7.70 6.18
CA VAL A 52 13.47 8.02 5.22
C VAL A 52 12.90 6.73 4.67
N TYR A 53 11.60 6.56 4.82
CA TYR A 53 10.84 5.51 4.17
C TYR A 53 10.02 6.12 3.03
N ALA A 54 10.10 5.54 1.84
CA ALA A 54 9.23 5.93 0.76
C ALA A 54 7.81 5.41 1.04
N TRP A 55 6.83 6.29 1.10
CA TRP A 55 5.43 5.91 1.23
C TRP A 55 4.82 5.79 -0.17
N MET A 56 4.41 4.57 -0.53
CA MET A 56 3.99 4.19 -1.88
C MET A 56 2.71 3.38 -1.89
N PRO A 57 1.82 3.60 -2.88
CA PRO A 57 0.70 2.70 -3.14
C PRO A 57 1.18 1.32 -3.56
N VAL A 58 0.38 0.30 -3.30
CA VAL A 58 0.57 -1.08 -3.78
C VAL A 58 -0.27 -1.34 -5.03
N LEU A 59 -1.53 -0.95 -5.02
CA LEU A 59 -2.51 -1.19 -6.09
C LEU A 59 -3.15 0.10 -6.64
N ALA A 60 -3.18 1.18 -5.83
CA ALA A 60 -3.90 2.40 -6.16
C ALA A 60 -3.10 3.33 -7.08
N PHE A 61 -3.07 3.01 -8.38
CA PHE A 61 -2.45 3.81 -9.43
C PHE A 61 -3.47 4.10 -10.54
N ASP A 62 -3.64 5.37 -10.92
CA ASP A 62 -4.46 5.73 -12.08
C ASP A 62 -3.69 5.56 -13.39
N LEU A 63 -3.80 4.40 -13.98
CA LEU A 63 -3.18 4.07 -15.27
C LEU A 63 -4.10 4.34 -16.48
N ARG A 64 -5.32 4.82 -16.29
CA ARG A 64 -6.33 5.00 -17.34
C ARG A 64 -5.85 5.85 -18.52
N LYS A 65 -4.97 6.81 -18.27
CA LYS A 65 -4.47 7.75 -19.31
C LYS A 65 -3.29 7.20 -20.11
N GLY A 66 -2.56 6.22 -19.58
CA GLY A 66 -1.30 5.74 -20.16
C GLY A 66 -1.26 4.28 -20.56
N VAL A 67 -2.09 3.43 -19.95
CA VAL A 67 -2.09 1.98 -20.16
C VAL A 67 -3.50 1.49 -20.50
N LYS A 68 -3.71 1.11 -21.75
CA LYS A 68 -5.05 0.70 -22.23
C LYS A 68 -5.53 -0.65 -21.67
N GLU A 69 -4.60 -1.49 -21.26
CA GLU A 69 -4.85 -2.87 -20.81
C GLU A 69 -4.78 -3.04 -19.30
N ALA A 70 -4.77 -1.92 -18.56
CA ALA A 70 -4.82 -1.96 -17.10
C ALA A 70 -6.18 -2.49 -16.63
N GLU A 71 -6.17 -3.53 -15.81
CA GLU A 71 -7.36 -4.12 -15.23
C GLU A 71 -7.48 -3.70 -13.76
N TYR A 72 -8.66 -3.27 -13.37
CA TYR A 72 -8.96 -2.86 -12.00
C TYR A 72 -9.66 -3.97 -11.23
N VAL A 73 -9.59 -3.91 -9.92
CA VAL A 73 -10.35 -4.81 -9.05
C VAL A 73 -11.84 -4.65 -9.32
N ILE A 74 -12.52 -5.75 -9.58
CA ILE A 74 -13.96 -5.80 -9.91
C ILE A 74 -14.76 -6.18 -8.66
N ASP A 75 -15.81 -5.42 -8.39
CA ASP A 75 -16.87 -5.81 -7.46
C ASP A 75 -17.82 -6.79 -8.16
N ARG A 76 -17.82 -8.04 -7.72
CA ARG A 76 -18.60 -9.13 -8.32
C ARG A 76 -20.12 -8.92 -8.28
N ARG A 77 -20.61 -8.04 -7.38
CA ARG A 77 -22.03 -7.73 -7.28
C ARG A 77 -22.51 -6.83 -8.42
N THR A 78 -21.63 -6.00 -8.95
CA THR A 78 -21.95 -4.99 -9.97
C THR A 78 -21.30 -5.25 -11.31
N ASP A 79 -20.32 -6.15 -11.35
CA ASP A 79 -19.46 -6.44 -12.50
C ASP A 79 -18.76 -5.18 -13.05
N LYS A 80 -18.39 -4.27 -12.14
CA LYS A 80 -17.71 -3.00 -12.43
C LYS A 80 -16.48 -2.84 -11.56
N PRO A 81 -15.53 -1.96 -11.94
CA PRO A 81 -14.44 -1.60 -11.06
C PRO A 81 -14.95 -1.20 -9.68
N SER A 82 -14.34 -1.77 -8.65
CA SER A 82 -14.71 -1.49 -7.27
C SER A 82 -14.42 -0.03 -6.94
N THR A 83 -15.37 0.62 -6.29
CA THR A 83 -15.23 1.99 -5.77
C THR A 83 -15.01 1.99 -4.25
N LYS A 84 -14.76 0.84 -3.65
CA LYS A 84 -14.53 0.72 -2.20
C LYS A 84 -13.18 1.33 -1.85
N ALA A 85 -13.19 2.47 -1.19
CA ALA A 85 -12.07 3.32 -0.78
C ALA A 85 -11.22 3.82 -1.97
N TYR A 86 -10.53 2.95 -2.69
CA TYR A 86 -9.57 3.31 -3.75
C TYR A 86 -9.91 2.63 -5.08
N LEU A 87 -9.60 3.30 -6.18
CA LEU A 87 -9.50 2.64 -7.48
C LEU A 87 -8.19 1.81 -7.48
N ARG A 88 -8.29 0.49 -7.46
CA ARG A 88 -7.15 -0.42 -7.31
C ARG A 88 -6.95 -1.29 -8.54
N LEU A 89 -5.71 -1.39 -8.98
CA LEU A 89 -5.30 -2.36 -10.00
C LEU A 89 -5.48 -3.78 -9.49
N SER A 90 -5.96 -4.69 -10.35
CA SER A 90 -6.08 -6.09 -9.98
C SER A 90 -4.69 -6.71 -9.72
N PRO A 91 -4.46 -7.29 -8.53
CA PRO A 91 -3.21 -7.99 -8.23
C PRO A 91 -3.07 -9.32 -9.00
N TYR A 92 -4.15 -9.79 -9.61
CA TYR A 92 -4.20 -11.06 -10.36
C TYR A 92 -3.88 -10.87 -11.85
N ASN A 93 -3.86 -9.63 -12.35
CA ASN A 93 -3.42 -9.33 -13.70
C ASN A 93 -1.89 -9.21 -13.73
N LYS A 94 -1.24 -10.11 -14.48
CA LYS A 94 0.22 -10.18 -14.57
C LYS A 94 0.84 -8.89 -15.12
N GLN A 95 0.18 -8.23 -16.07
CA GLN A 95 0.67 -6.99 -16.64
C GLN A 95 0.64 -5.86 -15.63
N ASN A 96 -0.42 -5.74 -14.82
CA ASN A 96 -0.48 -4.80 -13.72
C ASN A 96 0.69 -4.99 -12.75
N VAL A 97 0.93 -6.24 -12.35
CA VAL A 97 2.04 -6.58 -11.42
C VAL A 97 3.38 -6.16 -11.99
N GLU A 98 3.65 -6.43 -13.28
CA GLU A 98 4.92 -6.03 -13.92
C GLU A 98 5.03 -4.50 -14.05
N ILE A 99 3.93 -3.77 -14.29
CA ILE A 99 3.92 -2.31 -14.30
C ILE A 99 4.27 -1.76 -12.91
N ILE A 100 3.60 -2.25 -11.87
CA ILE A 100 3.85 -1.80 -10.48
C ILE A 100 5.31 -2.10 -10.10
N LYS A 101 5.81 -3.29 -10.38
CA LYS A 101 7.23 -3.66 -10.17
C LYS A 101 8.19 -2.70 -10.90
N SER A 102 7.86 -2.33 -12.13
CA SER A 102 8.68 -1.35 -12.87
C SER A 102 8.68 0.02 -12.20
N ILE A 103 7.53 0.49 -11.71
CA ILE A 103 7.43 1.76 -10.95
C ILE A 103 8.32 1.71 -9.69
N TYR A 104 8.26 0.62 -8.93
CA TYR A 104 9.09 0.43 -7.74
C TYR A 104 10.59 0.35 -8.08
N ASN A 105 10.94 -0.32 -9.18
CA ASN A 105 12.31 -0.36 -9.67
C ASN A 105 12.81 1.04 -10.05
N ASP A 106 11.99 1.84 -10.75
CA ASP A 106 12.34 3.22 -11.10
C ASP A 106 12.53 4.08 -9.82
N LEU A 107 11.69 3.94 -8.80
CA LEU A 107 11.86 4.63 -7.52
C LEU A 107 13.25 4.38 -6.92
N SER A 108 13.69 3.14 -6.83
CA SER A 108 15.00 2.78 -6.25
C SER A 108 16.17 3.11 -7.15
N PHE A 109 15.95 3.23 -8.46
CA PHE A 109 16.96 3.70 -9.41
C PHE A 109 17.26 5.19 -9.20
N TYR A 110 16.22 6.02 -9.04
CA TYR A 110 16.37 7.48 -8.96
C TYR A 110 16.56 8.01 -7.54
N ALA A 111 16.25 7.24 -6.50
CA ALA A 111 16.31 7.71 -5.12
C ALA A 111 17.00 6.72 -4.17
N LYS A 112 17.56 7.26 -3.08
CA LYS A 112 18.09 6.50 -1.95
C LYS A 112 17.27 6.81 -0.71
N PHE A 113 16.82 5.76 -0.03
CA PHE A 113 16.01 5.81 1.19
C PHE A 113 16.28 4.58 2.04
N ASN A 114 15.77 4.53 3.26
CA ASN A 114 16.07 3.46 4.23
C ASN A 114 15.05 2.33 4.22
N GLY A 115 13.81 2.62 3.82
CA GLY A 115 12.74 1.64 3.84
C GLY A 115 11.58 2.03 2.94
N ILE A 116 10.62 1.13 2.84
CA ILE A 116 9.36 1.31 2.14
C ILE A 116 8.20 1.21 3.13
N LEU A 117 7.24 2.15 3.08
CA LEU A 117 5.94 2.03 3.71
C LEU A 117 4.92 1.73 2.61
N PHE A 118 4.34 0.54 2.65
CA PHE A 118 3.23 0.17 1.79
C PHE A 118 1.95 0.82 2.28
N HIS A 119 1.29 1.56 1.39
CA HIS A 119 0.04 2.24 1.65
C HIS A 119 -1.08 1.26 2.03
N ASP A 120 -2.15 1.75 2.62
CA ASP A 120 -3.30 0.95 3.07
C ASP A 120 -4.23 0.47 1.94
N ASP A 121 -3.97 0.87 0.70
CA ASP A 121 -4.68 0.46 -0.50
C ASP A 121 -4.56 -1.03 -0.85
N ALA A 122 -3.62 -1.74 -0.22
CA ALA A 122 -3.46 -3.17 -0.44
C ALA A 122 -4.41 -3.98 0.44
N PHE A 123 -5.67 -3.97 0.07
CA PHE A 123 -6.73 -4.81 0.64
C PHE A 123 -7.65 -5.33 -0.47
N LEU A 124 -8.40 -6.40 -0.16
CA LEU A 124 -9.44 -6.96 -1.00
C LEU A 124 -10.64 -7.33 -0.12
N THR A 125 -11.83 -6.96 -0.56
CA THR A 125 -13.07 -7.29 0.15
C THR A 125 -13.56 -8.70 -0.17
N ASP A 126 -14.57 -9.16 0.56
CA ASP A 126 -15.28 -10.40 0.30
C ASP A 126 -15.96 -10.45 -1.08
N PHE A 127 -16.33 -9.29 -1.64
CA PHE A 127 -16.94 -9.17 -2.98
C PHE A 127 -15.91 -8.99 -4.10
N GLU A 128 -14.62 -9.01 -3.81
CA GLU A 128 -13.53 -8.80 -4.75
C GLU A 128 -12.64 -10.04 -4.84
N GLY A 129 -12.14 -10.36 -6.04
CA GLY A 129 -11.36 -11.57 -6.28
C GLY A 129 -12.20 -12.85 -6.25
N ALA A 130 -11.65 -13.97 -5.77
CA ALA A 130 -12.33 -15.26 -5.73
C ALA A 130 -13.51 -15.28 -4.75
N GLU A 131 -14.55 -16.05 -5.07
CA GLU A 131 -15.67 -16.29 -4.16
C GLU A 131 -15.21 -17.02 -2.90
N GLY A 132 -15.69 -16.56 -1.74
CA GLY A 132 -15.53 -17.22 -0.47
C GLY A 132 -16.82 -17.88 0.01
N ASP A 133 -16.72 -19.06 0.59
CA ASP A 133 -17.79 -19.64 1.37
C ASP A 133 -17.74 -19.03 2.77
N ASN A 134 -18.63 -18.09 3.04
CA ASN A 134 -18.77 -17.48 4.37
C ASN A 134 -19.44 -18.49 5.32
N ALA A 135 -18.65 -19.32 5.96
CA ALA A 135 -19.12 -20.05 7.13
C ALA A 135 -19.19 -19.07 8.30
N GLU A 136 -20.37 -18.90 8.90
CA GLU A 136 -20.57 -18.00 10.04
C GLU A 136 -19.50 -18.20 11.13
N GLY A 137 -18.79 -17.13 11.45
CA GLY A 137 -17.85 -17.07 12.57
C GLY A 137 -16.43 -17.55 12.31
N MET A 138 -16.05 -17.90 11.08
CA MET A 138 -14.67 -18.26 10.73
C MET A 138 -14.21 -17.55 9.46
N VAL A 139 -12.96 -17.10 9.46
CA VAL A 139 -12.31 -16.52 8.28
C VAL A 139 -12.18 -17.57 7.18
N SER A 140 -12.72 -17.29 5.99
CA SER A 140 -12.73 -18.21 4.86
C SER A 140 -11.32 -18.55 4.36
N PRO A 141 -11.10 -19.72 3.75
CA PRO A 141 -9.83 -20.04 3.07
C PRO A 141 -9.47 -19.02 2.00
N GLN A 142 -10.47 -18.45 1.30
CA GLN A 142 -10.30 -17.47 0.24
C GLN A 142 -9.80 -16.12 0.78
N ALA A 143 -10.32 -15.66 1.94
CA ALA A 143 -9.81 -14.45 2.60
C ALA A 143 -8.34 -14.62 3.00
N LYS A 144 -8.00 -15.76 3.60
CA LYS A 144 -6.61 -16.09 3.94
C LYS A 144 -5.70 -16.15 2.70
N GLN A 145 -6.21 -16.69 1.59
CA GLN A 145 -5.46 -16.73 0.34
C GLN A 145 -5.23 -15.31 -0.20
N LYS A 146 -6.25 -14.43 -0.21
CA LYS A 146 -6.10 -13.02 -0.61
C LYS A 146 -5.07 -12.30 0.25
N THR A 147 -5.05 -12.55 1.57
CA THR A 147 -4.03 -12.02 2.49
C THR A 147 -2.63 -12.44 2.04
N GLN A 148 -2.43 -13.72 1.75
CA GLN A 148 -1.13 -14.25 1.29
C GLN A 148 -0.72 -13.69 -0.09
N ASP A 149 -1.67 -13.57 -1.02
CA ASP A 149 -1.43 -13.02 -2.36
C ASP A 149 -0.93 -11.56 -2.28
N LEU A 150 -1.55 -10.74 -1.42
CA LEU A 150 -1.13 -9.35 -1.21
C LEU A 150 0.24 -9.25 -0.52
N ILE A 151 0.55 -10.13 0.42
CA ILE A 151 1.88 -10.21 1.04
C ILE A 151 2.91 -10.62 0.00
N GLN A 152 2.63 -11.64 -0.81
CA GLN A 152 3.52 -12.08 -1.88
C GLN A 152 3.76 -10.96 -2.90
N LEU A 153 2.74 -10.19 -3.25
CA LEU A 153 2.90 -9.02 -4.11
C LEU A 153 3.88 -8.02 -3.49
N THR A 154 3.68 -7.61 -2.23
CA THR A 154 4.58 -6.64 -1.58
C THR A 154 6.01 -7.17 -1.44
N HIS A 155 6.21 -8.47 -1.28
CA HIS A 155 7.55 -9.09 -1.33
C HIS A 155 8.16 -8.95 -2.73
N GLN A 156 7.40 -9.17 -3.81
CA GLN A 156 7.88 -8.94 -5.18
C GLN A 156 8.25 -7.46 -5.42
N LEU A 157 7.47 -6.52 -4.86
CA LEU A 157 7.78 -5.09 -4.93
C LEU A 157 9.05 -4.75 -4.15
N THR A 158 9.24 -5.34 -2.97
CA THR A 158 10.48 -5.22 -2.20
C THR A 158 11.67 -5.76 -2.98
N ASP A 159 11.51 -6.89 -3.66
CA ASP A 159 12.55 -7.46 -4.51
C ASP A 159 12.88 -6.57 -5.72
N ALA A 160 11.91 -5.87 -6.28
CA ALA A 160 12.12 -4.90 -7.36
C ALA A 160 12.95 -3.68 -6.89
N LEU A 161 12.88 -3.30 -5.61
CA LEU A 161 13.70 -2.24 -5.02
C LEU A 161 15.16 -2.67 -4.77
N LYS A 162 15.39 -3.92 -4.38
CA LYS A 162 16.70 -4.44 -3.89
C LYS A 162 17.90 -4.22 -4.81
N PRO A 163 17.82 -4.35 -6.15
CA PRO A 163 19.00 -4.25 -7.02
C PRO A 163 19.84 -2.97 -6.81
N TYR A 164 19.21 -1.88 -6.38
CA TYR A 164 19.87 -0.59 -6.15
C TYR A 164 20.26 -0.36 -4.69
N PHE A 165 19.81 -1.21 -3.76
CA PHE A 165 20.17 -1.19 -2.34
C PHE A 165 21.35 -2.12 -2.01
N LEU A 166 21.57 -3.18 -2.79
CA LEU A 166 22.63 -4.18 -2.57
C LEU A 166 24.06 -3.65 -2.74
N ARG A 167 24.23 -2.43 -3.23
CA ARG A 167 25.56 -1.79 -3.38
C ARG A 167 26.06 -1.09 -2.11
N GLY A 168 25.33 -1.19 -1.00
CA GLY A 168 25.69 -0.63 0.30
C GLY A 168 25.32 -1.55 1.44
N SER A 169 25.87 -1.34 2.61
CA SER A 169 25.68 -2.14 3.83
C SER A 169 24.27 -1.98 4.46
N TYR A 170 23.27 -1.48 3.73
CA TYR A 170 21.95 -1.18 4.25
C TYR A 170 20.92 -2.21 3.78
N SER A 171 20.30 -2.90 4.73
CA SER A 171 19.10 -3.68 4.51
C SER A 171 17.91 -2.74 4.31
N LEU A 172 17.20 -2.83 3.19
CA LEU A 172 15.94 -2.11 2.99
C LEU A 172 14.92 -2.60 4.02
N LYS A 173 14.35 -1.66 4.79
CA LYS A 173 13.32 -1.95 5.78
C LYS A 173 11.92 -1.88 5.18
N THR A 174 11.02 -2.69 5.69
CA THR A 174 9.63 -2.75 5.23
C THR A 174 8.67 -2.33 6.33
N ALA A 175 7.71 -1.49 5.99
CA ALA A 175 6.59 -1.11 6.85
C ALA A 175 5.27 -1.31 6.12
N ARG A 176 4.23 -1.71 6.83
CA ARG A 176 2.90 -1.92 6.29
C ARG A 176 1.84 -1.24 7.14
N ASN A 177 0.90 -0.54 6.50
CA ASN A 177 -0.29 -0.04 7.16
C ASN A 177 -1.29 -1.18 7.41
N LEU A 178 -1.93 -1.15 8.57
CA LEU A 178 -2.94 -2.09 9.01
C LEU A 178 -4.16 -1.31 9.52
N TYR A 179 -5.35 -1.67 9.07
CA TYR A 179 -6.60 -1.10 9.60
C TYR A 179 -6.84 -1.54 11.04
N ALA A 180 -7.24 -0.61 11.92
CA ALA A 180 -7.48 -0.92 13.34
C ALA A 180 -8.56 -1.98 13.54
N SER A 181 -9.56 -2.03 12.66
CA SER A 181 -10.61 -3.06 12.67
C SER A 181 -10.07 -4.50 12.59
N VAL A 182 -8.87 -4.72 12.00
CA VAL A 182 -8.21 -6.04 11.98
C VAL A 182 -7.81 -6.50 13.39
N ILE A 183 -7.63 -5.57 14.33
CA ILE A 183 -7.28 -5.88 15.72
C ILE A 183 -8.55 -6.12 16.55
N THR A 184 -9.57 -5.30 16.32
CA THR A 184 -10.80 -5.30 17.11
C THR A 184 -11.83 -6.32 16.64
N ASN A 185 -11.76 -6.78 15.37
CA ASN A 185 -12.69 -7.71 14.78
C ASN A 185 -12.00 -8.93 14.18
N GLN A 186 -12.26 -10.10 14.73
CA GLN A 186 -11.67 -11.38 14.29
C GLN A 186 -11.99 -11.76 12.84
N ASN A 187 -13.10 -11.23 12.29
CA ASN A 187 -13.55 -11.51 10.93
C ASN A 187 -13.09 -10.44 9.90
N ALA A 188 -12.37 -9.41 10.33
CA ALA A 188 -11.95 -8.32 9.44
C ALA A 188 -11.09 -8.78 8.25
N GLU A 189 -10.43 -9.93 8.36
CA GLU A 189 -9.69 -10.54 7.25
C GLU A 189 -10.59 -10.83 6.04
N GLU A 190 -11.90 -11.10 6.23
CA GLU A 190 -12.84 -11.35 5.13
C GLU A 190 -13.00 -10.15 4.19
N TRP A 191 -13.04 -8.94 4.73
CA TRP A 191 -13.27 -7.73 3.93
C TRP A 191 -12.07 -6.81 3.79
N LEU A 192 -10.92 -7.17 4.37
CA LEU A 192 -9.68 -6.39 4.25
C LEU A 192 -8.50 -7.20 3.71
N ALA A 193 -8.60 -8.53 3.68
CA ALA A 193 -7.47 -9.41 3.35
C ALA A 193 -6.21 -9.01 4.14
N GLN A 194 -6.38 -8.74 5.44
CA GLN A 194 -5.33 -8.35 6.37
C GLN A 194 -5.48 -9.12 7.67
N ASN A 195 -4.36 -9.61 8.20
CA ASN A 195 -4.29 -10.34 9.47
C ASN A 195 -3.08 -9.85 10.25
N LEU A 196 -3.29 -9.44 11.51
CA LEU A 196 -2.24 -8.83 12.34
C LEU A 196 -1.02 -9.74 12.45
N LYS A 197 -1.23 -11.01 12.83
CA LYS A 197 -0.12 -11.96 13.01
C LYS A 197 0.66 -12.13 11.71
N THR A 198 -0.03 -12.34 10.60
CA THR A 198 0.60 -12.54 9.31
C THR A 198 1.37 -11.30 8.85
N LEU A 199 0.85 -10.10 9.10
CA LEU A 199 1.56 -8.87 8.76
C LEU A 199 2.80 -8.67 9.64
N THR A 200 2.70 -8.87 10.95
CA THR A 200 3.84 -8.72 11.86
C THR A 200 4.95 -9.75 11.58
N ASP A 201 4.60 -10.92 11.08
CA ASP A 201 5.57 -11.96 10.71
C ASP A 201 6.31 -11.65 9.38
N ASN A 202 5.76 -10.75 8.53
CA ASN A 202 6.25 -10.49 7.17
C ASN A 202 6.87 -9.10 6.94
N TYR A 203 6.69 -8.15 7.86
CA TYR A 203 7.24 -6.79 7.74
C TYR A 203 8.04 -6.41 8.98
N ASP A 204 9.07 -5.55 8.80
CA ASP A 204 9.87 -5.03 9.94
C ASP A 204 9.03 -4.15 10.87
N THR A 205 8.01 -3.47 10.35
CA THR A 205 7.11 -2.60 11.10
C THR A 205 5.69 -2.72 10.59
N THR A 206 4.73 -2.81 11.49
CA THR A 206 3.30 -2.72 11.19
C THR A 206 2.75 -1.44 11.82
N ALA A 207 2.25 -0.53 10.98
CA ALA A 207 1.69 0.75 11.39
C ALA A 207 0.16 0.63 11.49
N ILE A 208 -0.38 0.70 12.71
CA ILE A 208 -1.82 0.61 12.95
C ILE A 208 -2.44 1.97 12.65
N MET A 209 -3.42 2.00 11.76
CA MET A 209 -4.20 3.19 11.44
C MET A 209 -5.39 3.27 12.39
N ALA A 210 -5.21 3.98 13.50
CA ALA A 210 -6.27 4.25 14.46
C ALA A 210 -6.98 5.56 14.07
N MET A 211 -7.99 5.45 13.22
CA MET A 211 -8.75 6.58 12.69
C MET A 211 -10.23 6.48 13.10
N PRO A 212 -10.55 6.64 14.40
CA PRO A 212 -11.87 6.34 14.94
C PRO A 212 -13.00 7.16 14.29
N TYR A 213 -12.71 8.39 13.83
CA TYR A 213 -13.70 9.21 13.14
C TYR A 213 -13.98 8.78 11.69
N MET A 214 -13.06 8.04 11.06
CA MET A 214 -13.21 7.55 9.68
C MET A 214 -13.73 6.11 9.64
N GLU A 215 -13.49 5.33 10.70
CA GLU A 215 -13.85 3.91 10.76
C GLU A 215 -15.30 3.69 11.23
N ASN A 216 -15.94 4.72 11.79
CA ASN A 216 -17.33 4.64 12.24
C ASN A 216 -18.29 5.22 11.19
N GLU A 217 -19.35 4.49 10.89
CA GLU A 217 -20.43 4.92 9.96
C GLU A 217 -21.23 6.11 10.51
N GLN A 218 -21.25 6.30 11.82
CA GLN A 218 -21.93 7.39 12.50
C GLN A 218 -20.90 8.31 13.17
N PRO A 219 -21.18 9.63 13.23
CA PRO A 219 -20.32 10.54 13.98
C PRO A 219 -20.19 10.10 15.43
N ILE A 220 -18.97 9.97 15.91
CA ILE A 220 -18.65 9.66 17.31
C ILE A 220 -18.16 10.89 18.04
N SER A 221 -18.38 10.94 19.35
CA SER A 221 -17.85 11.98 20.21
C SER A 221 -16.33 11.82 20.40
N GLN A 222 -15.67 12.89 20.85
CA GLN A 222 -14.25 12.83 21.17
C GLN A 222 -13.94 11.81 22.28
N GLU A 223 -14.86 11.63 23.23
CA GLU A 223 -14.71 10.69 24.34
C GLU A 223 -14.78 9.23 23.85
N GLU A 224 -15.71 8.92 22.95
CA GLU A 224 -15.82 7.60 22.30
C GLU A 224 -14.61 7.29 21.42
N ALA A 225 -13.99 8.30 20.82
CA ALA A 225 -12.79 8.11 19.97
C ALA A 225 -11.53 7.72 20.77
N TYR A 226 -11.52 7.92 22.09
CA TYR A 226 -10.40 7.59 22.98
C TYR A 226 -10.57 6.24 23.70
N GLN A 227 -11.70 5.55 23.56
CA GLN A 227 -11.94 4.22 24.13
C GLN A 227 -11.51 3.12 23.15
#